data_b2e8d68194e41abaeba246e900b172cc
#
_entry.id   b2e8d68194e41abaeba246e900b172cc
#
_cell.length_a   1.000
_cell.length_b   1.000
_cell.length_c   1.000
_cell.angle_alpha   90.00
_cell.angle_beta   90.00
_cell.angle_gamma   90.00
#
_symmetry.space_group_name_H-M   'P 1'
#
loop_
_entity.id
_entity.type
_entity.pdbx_description
1 polymer ?
#
loop_
_entity_poly.entity_id
_entity_poly.type
_entity_poly.pdbx_seq_one_letter_code
_entity_poly.pdbx_strand_id
1 'polypeptide(L)'
;MPDILARAIAPELTKVFGQSFYVDNKAGASGAIGSLEVKRSQPDGHTLLFGTASNLALYNLMALKPQYDYLKDFTTVAVVGGSAVVVMANKESPQTLKALIDQAKANPTKFRYGSPGQGTYLHLSMERFLLESGAKIEHIPYKGSGQAKPALLGGQTETMVDALGSALPLHQGGQAKILAIASNKRSSLAPDVPTVNEALGIKGFEAVLWNGVAAPAGTPKAVIDILAAATAKVLKDPVLVDQLKQLAMEPTDSTPESATEYIKEEMMRWKPVKIGRAHV
;
A
#
# COMPACT_ATOMS: atom_id res chain seq x y z
N MET A 1 -2.98 -7.59 -0.32
CA MET A 1 -3.39 -6.69 -1.43
C MET A 1 -2.53 -6.85 -2.69
N PRO A 2 -1.18 -6.71 -2.69
CA PRO A 2 -0.40 -6.82 -3.93
C PRO A 2 -0.62 -8.15 -4.67
N ASP A 3 -0.68 -9.28 -3.96
CA ASP A 3 -0.96 -10.60 -4.57
C ASP A 3 -2.30 -10.64 -5.32
N ILE A 4 -3.36 -10.08 -4.73
CA ILE A 4 -4.69 -10.07 -5.35
C ILE A 4 -4.65 -9.27 -6.65
N LEU A 5 -4.01 -8.09 -6.65
CA LEU A 5 -3.89 -7.26 -7.84
C LEU A 5 -3.01 -7.93 -8.91
N ALA A 6 -1.86 -8.49 -8.52
CA ALA A 6 -0.99 -9.21 -9.44
C ALA A 6 -1.72 -10.39 -10.11
N ARG A 7 -2.50 -11.16 -9.33
CA ARG A 7 -3.32 -12.28 -9.86
C ARG A 7 -4.51 -11.85 -10.70
N ALA A 8 -5.00 -10.63 -10.54
CA ALA A 8 -6.01 -10.08 -11.44
C ALA A 8 -5.40 -9.65 -12.78
N ILE A 9 -4.18 -9.11 -12.78
CA ILE A 9 -3.50 -8.61 -13.99
C ILE A 9 -2.81 -9.73 -14.77
N ALA A 10 -2.19 -10.72 -14.12
CA ALA A 10 -1.38 -11.75 -14.78
C ALA A 10 -2.12 -12.56 -15.84
N PRO A 11 -3.38 -13.00 -15.67
CA PRO A 11 -4.13 -13.69 -16.72
C PRO A 11 -4.37 -12.81 -17.96
N GLU A 12 -4.59 -11.51 -17.76
CA GLU A 12 -4.83 -10.58 -18.87
C GLU A 12 -3.54 -10.31 -19.66
N LEU A 13 -2.39 -10.20 -18.96
CA LEU A 13 -1.09 -10.17 -19.64
C LEU A 13 -0.81 -11.48 -20.39
N THR A 14 -1.18 -12.64 -19.83
CA THR A 14 -1.07 -13.94 -20.51
C THR A 14 -1.82 -13.94 -21.83
N LYS A 15 -3.04 -13.39 -21.89
CA LYS A 15 -3.80 -13.25 -23.14
C LYS A 15 -3.11 -12.33 -24.16
N VAL A 16 -2.50 -11.25 -23.70
CA VAL A 16 -1.80 -10.29 -24.59
C VAL A 16 -0.54 -10.88 -25.19
N PHE A 17 0.25 -11.61 -24.39
CA PHE A 17 1.55 -12.13 -24.81
C PHE A 17 1.50 -13.56 -25.38
N GLY A 18 0.43 -14.31 -25.14
CA GLY A 18 0.37 -15.73 -25.46
C GLY A 18 1.34 -16.59 -24.65
N GLN A 19 1.92 -16.04 -23.59
CA GLN A 19 2.85 -16.67 -22.66
C GLN A 19 2.31 -16.57 -21.24
N SER A 20 2.46 -17.64 -20.45
CA SER A 20 1.93 -17.68 -19.09
C SER A 20 2.64 -16.69 -18.16
N PHE A 21 1.88 -15.81 -17.54
CA PHE A 21 2.32 -15.01 -16.39
C PHE A 21 1.86 -15.69 -15.12
N TYR A 22 2.78 -15.93 -14.20
CA TYR A 22 2.45 -16.49 -12.88
C TYR A 22 2.99 -15.58 -11.77
N VAL A 23 2.30 -15.62 -10.63
CA VAL A 23 2.68 -14.81 -9.46
C VAL A 23 3.39 -15.70 -8.45
N ASP A 24 4.65 -15.37 -8.17
CA ASP A 24 5.45 -16.00 -7.12
C ASP A 24 5.63 -15.01 -5.95
N ASN A 25 5.08 -15.37 -4.79
CA ASN A 25 5.08 -14.50 -3.61
C ASN A 25 6.33 -14.70 -2.76
N LYS A 26 7.12 -13.64 -2.63
CA LYS A 26 8.32 -13.57 -1.78
C LYS A 26 8.09 -12.58 -0.63
N ALA A 27 7.48 -13.05 0.44
CA ALA A 27 7.18 -12.22 1.60
C ALA A 27 8.40 -11.98 2.49
N GLY A 28 8.43 -10.82 3.16
CA GLY A 28 9.40 -10.48 4.20
C GLY A 28 10.14 -9.16 3.96
N ALA A 29 10.68 -8.59 5.05
CA ALA A 29 11.45 -7.34 5.07
C ALA A 29 10.77 -6.19 4.27
N SER A 30 9.48 -5.96 4.50
CA SER A 30 8.67 -4.95 3.77
C SER A 30 8.72 -5.09 2.24
N GLY A 31 8.87 -6.33 1.72
CA GLY A 31 8.97 -6.64 0.29
C GLY A 31 10.40 -6.69 -0.26
N ALA A 32 11.41 -6.41 0.55
CA ALA A 32 12.81 -6.38 0.09
C ALA A 32 13.31 -7.76 -0.39
N ILE A 33 12.80 -8.87 0.17
CA ILE A 33 13.21 -10.22 -0.26
C ILE A 33 12.86 -10.43 -1.73
N GLY A 34 11.63 -10.13 -2.15
CA GLY A 34 11.22 -10.22 -3.55
C GLY A 34 11.98 -9.23 -4.46
N SER A 35 12.21 -8.00 -3.97
CA SER A 35 13.00 -7.00 -4.71
C SER A 35 14.43 -7.49 -4.98
N LEU A 36 15.09 -8.09 -3.99
CA LEU A 36 16.45 -8.62 -4.14
C LEU A 36 16.53 -9.80 -5.09
N GLU A 37 15.50 -10.63 -5.15
CA GLU A 37 15.43 -11.74 -6.10
C GLU A 37 15.34 -11.21 -7.54
N VAL A 38 14.43 -10.26 -7.78
CA VAL A 38 14.30 -9.64 -9.11
C VAL A 38 15.56 -8.86 -9.50
N LYS A 39 16.16 -8.09 -8.57
CA LYS A 39 17.45 -7.40 -8.83
C LYS A 39 18.53 -8.34 -9.36
N ARG A 40 18.55 -9.60 -8.93
CA ARG A 40 19.55 -10.61 -9.32
C ARG A 40 19.17 -11.38 -10.59
N SER A 41 17.95 -11.22 -11.08
CA SER A 41 17.44 -11.91 -12.25
C SER A 41 18.04 -11.32 -13.54
N GLN A 42 17.96 -12.08 -14.64
CA GLN A 42 18.38 -11.61 -15.96
C GLN A 42 17.51 -10.42 -16.40
N PRO A 43 18.12 -9.37 -16.99
CA PRO A 43 17.38 -8.19 -17.46
C PRO A 43 16.78 -8.44 -18.86
N ASP A 44 15.99 -9.49 -19.02
CA ASP A 44 15.40 -9.95 -20.28
C ASP A 44 13.87 -9.74 -20.37
N GLY A 45 13.24 -9.26 -19.27
CA GLY A 45 11.81 -9.03 -19.18
C GLY A 45 10.98 -10.23 -18.73
N HIS A 46 11.59 -11.40 -18.48
CA HIS A 46 10.88 -12.59 -18.01
C HIS A 46 10.63 -12.59 -16.49
N THR A 47 11.43 -11.88 -15.72
CA THR A 47 11.24 -11.73 -14.27
C THR A 47 10.95 -10.28 -13.92
N LEU A 48 9.77 -10.04 -13.37
CA LEU A 48 9.29 -8.70 -13.03
C LEU A 48 9.02 -8.58 -11.53
N LEU A 49 9.30 -7.40 -10.98
CA LEU A 49 8.91 -7.04 -9.63
C LEU A 49 7.51 -6.44 -9.64
N PHE A 50 6.56 -7.11 -9.02
CA PHE A 50 5.29 -6.49 -8.64
C PHE A 50 5.40 -6.01 -7.20
N GLY A 51 5.58 -4.72 -7.03
CA GLY A 51 5.87 -4.11 -5.74
C GLY A 51 4.79 -3.14 -5.27
N THR A 52 4.96 -2.67 -4.05
CA THR A 52 4.15 -1.62 -3.43
C THR A 52 5.01 -0.40 -3.12
N ALA A 53 4.39 0.71 -2.74
CA ALA A 53 5.08 1.88 -2.22
C ALA A 53 6.16 1.53 -1.17
N SER A 54 5.96 0.46 -0.37
CA SER A 54 6.89 0.05 0.68
C SER A 54 8.27 -0.31 0.13
N ASN A 55 8.34 -1.15 -0.90
CA ASN A 55 9.60 -1.65 -1.46
C ASN A 55 10.06 -0.89 -2.72
N LEU A 56 9.16 -0.17 -3.41
CA LEU A 56 9.51 0.62 -4.59
C LEU A 56 9.98 2.04 -4.24
N ALA A 57 9.46 2.66 -3.17
CA ALA A 57 9.80 4.02 -2.79
C ALA A 57 10.42 4.13 -1.39
N LEU A 58 9.87 3.44 -0.39
CA LEU A 58 10.19 3.72 1.01
C LEU A 58 11.38 2.91 1.54
N TYR A 59 11.70 1.77 0.96
CA TYR A 59 12.76 0.89 1.47
C TYR A 59 14.09 1.63 1.65
N ASN A 60 14.53 2.40 0.66
CA ASN A 60 15.76 3.18 0.73
C ASN A 60 15.74 4.27 1.79
N LEU A 61 14.55 4.77 2.14
CA LEU A 61 14.39 5.78 3.18
C LEU A 61 14.43 5.17 4.58
N MET A 62 13.96 3.94 4.72
CA MET A 62 13.69 3.30 6.01
C MET A 62 14.78 2.34 6.46
N ALA A 63 15.42 1.64 5.54
CA ALA A 63 16.45 0.66 5.88
C ALA A 63 17.74 1.37 6.35
N LEU A 64 18.32 0.92 7.48
CA LEU A 64 19.60 1.41 7.98
C LEU A 64 20.76 1.12 7.00
N LYS A 65 20.72 -0.05 6.36
CA LYS A 65 21.67 -0.50 5.34
C LYS A 65 20.90 -1.06 4.15
N PRO A 66 20.41 -0.20 3.24
CA PRO A 66 19.65 -0.66 2.09
C PRO A 66 20.48 -1.56 1.20
N GLN A 67 19.94 -2.74 0.85
CA GLN A 67 20.62 -3.74 0.01
C GLN A 67 20.38 -3.51 -1.49
N TYR A 68 19.47 -2.61 -1.81
CA TYR A 68 19.24 -2.11 -3.17
C TYR A 68 18.86 -0.64 -3.15
N ASP A 69 19.05 0.01 -4.29
CA ASP A 69 18.57 1.35 -4.60
C ASP A 69 17.58 1.24 -5.75
N TYR A 70 16.30 1.51 -5.50
CA TYR A 70 15.27 1.29 -6.51
C TYR A 70 15.57 2.02 -7.84
N LEU A 71 16.00 3.27 -7.78
CA LEU A 71 16.23 4.08 -8.97
C LEU A 71 17.49 3.65 -9.77
N LYS A 72 18.40 2.85 -9.17
CA LYS A 72 19.60 2.34 -9.82
C LYS A 72 19.47 0.89 -10.24
N ASP A 73 18.78 0.08 -9.44
CA ASP A 73 18.77 -1.38 -9.59
C ASP A 73 17.54 -1.87 -10.37
N PHE A 74 16.56 -0.98 -10.66
CA PHE A 74 15.35 -1.33 -11.38
C PHE A 74 15.02 -0.32 -12.47
N THR A 75 14.31 -0.80 -13.50
CA THR A 75 13.65 0.03 -14.50
C THR A 75 12.14 -0.06 -14.29
N THR A 76 11.50 1.06 -14.04
CA THR A 76 10.06 1.13 -13.84
C THR A 76 9.31 0.81 -15.14
N VAL A 77 8.32 -0.08 -15.07
CA VAL A 77 7.41 -0.39 -16.18
C VAL A 77 6.14 0.46 -16.07
N ALA A 78 5.47 0.40 -14.92
CA ALA A 78 4.24 1.15 -14.69
C ALA A 78 3.91 1.27 -13.19
N VAL A 79 3.17 2.30 -12.81
CA VAL A 79 2.30 2.30 -11.62
C VAL A 79 0.94 1.79 -12.08
N VAL A 80 0.41 0.76 -11.43
CA VAL A 80 -0.78 0.04 -11.90
C VAL A 80 -2.06 0.39 -11.14
N GLY A 81 -1.94 1.05 -10.01
CA GLY A 81 -3.07 1.49 -9.21
C GLY A 81 -2.85 1.37 -7.72
N GLY A 82 -3.82 1.78 -6.94
CA GLY A 82 -3.72 1.79 -5.50
C GLY A 82 -5.07 1.76 -4.78
N SER A 83 -4.99 1.60 -3.47
CA SER A 83 -6.14 1.61 -2.56
C SER A 83 -5.88 2.58 -1.41
N ALA A 84 -6.87 3.37 -1.05
CA ALA A 84 -6.74 4.32 0.05
C ALA A 84 -6.44 3.59 1.37
N VAL A 85 -5.62 4.20 2.21
CA VAL A 85 -5.34 3.72 3.57
C VAL A 85 -6.54 4.00 4.47
N VAL A 86 -6.84 3.08 5.38
CA VAL A 86 -7.92 3.21 6.36
C VAL A 86 -7.43 2.95 7.77
N VAL A 87 -8.07 3.61 8.74
CA VAL A 87 -7.96 3.30 10.15
C VAL A 87 -9.17 2.47 10.55
N MET A 88 -8.93 1.30 11.14
CA MET A 88 -9.95 0.38 11.63
C MET A 88 -9.93 0.30 13.14
N ALA A 89 -11.06 -0.08 13.73
CA ALA A 89 -11.19 -0.40 15.14
C ALA A 89 -11.97 -1.72 15.33
N ASN A 90 -11.66 -2.45 16.40
CA ASN A 90 -12.48 -3.57 16.85
C ASN A 90 -13.78 -3.06 17.49
N LYS A 91 -14.69 -3.96 17.84
CA LYS A 91 -16.04 -3.61 18.37
C LYS A 91 -16.01 -2.93 19.74
N GLU A 92 -14.99 -3.21 20.54
CA GLU A 92 -14.85 -2.70 21.92
C GLU A 92 -14.17 -1.32 21.96
N SER A 93 -13.61 -0.90 20.85
CA SER A 93 -12.89 0.38 20.72
C SER A 93 -13.82 1.52 20.33
N PRO A 94 -13.40 2.78 20.44
CA PRO A 94 -14.18 3.93 19.98
C PRO A 94 -14.61 3.78 18.53
N GLN A 95 -15.90 4.00 18.26
CA GLN A 95 -16.53 3.73 16.96
C GLN A 95 -16.51 4.94 16.01
N THR A 96 -15.76 6.00 16.35
CA THR A 96 -15.49 7.14 15.48
C THR A 96 -14.01 7.53 15.59
N LEU A 97 -13.43 8.05 14.50
CA LEU A 97 -12.04 8.49 14.50
C LEU A 97 -11.80 9.60 15.53
N LYS A 98 -12.75 10.57 15.62
CA LYS A 98 -12.64 11.65 16.60
C LYS A 98 -12.59 11.13 18.03
N ALA A 99 -13.48 10.22 18.42
CA ALA A 99 -13.51 9.65 19.76
C ALA A 99 -12.24 8.86 20.09
N LEU A 100 -11.67 8.12 19.09
CA LEU A 100 -10.39 7.43 19.24
C LEU A 100 -9.25 8.42 19.55
N ILE A 101 -9.15 9.47 18.76
CA ILE A 101 -8.10 10.49 18.92
C ILE A 101 -8.23 11.26 20.22
N ASP A 102 -9.44 11.69 20.60
CA ASP A 102 -9.67 12.40 21.86
C ASP A 102 -9.27 11.52 23.07
N GLN A 103 -9.65 10.25 23.07
CA GLN A 103 -9.27 9.32 24.14
C GLN A 103 -7.77 8.97 24.13
N ALA A 104 -7.14 8.84 22.98
CA ALA A 104 -5.71 8.59 22.86
C ALA A 104 -4.88 9.81 23.36
N LYS A 105 -5.36 11.03 23.14
CA LYS A 105 -4.73 12.26 23.70
C LYS A 105 -4.86 12.32 25.22
N ALA A 106 -6.03 11.96 25.75
CA ALA A 106 -6.28 11.94 27.19
C ALA A 106 -5.49 10.82 27.90
N ASN A 107 -5.27 9.69 27.24
CA ASN A 107 -4.51 8.56 27.78
C ASN A 107 -3.63 7.92 26.67
N PRO A 108 -2.38 8.40 26.51
CA PRO A 108 -1.47 7.97 25.44
C PRO A 108 -1.04 6.50 25.45
N THR A 109 -1.26 5.77 26.55
CA THR A 109 -0.91 4.34 26.71
C THR A 109 -2.09 3.41 26.55
N LYS A 110 -3.30 3.96 26.28
CA LYS A 110 -4.55 3.19 26.29
C LYS A 110 -4.71 2.30 25.05
N PHE A 111 -4.24 2.77 23.90
CA PHE A 111 -4.51 2.12 22.62
C PHE A 111 -3.24 1.64 21.92
N ARG A 112 -3.38 0.52 21.21
CA ARG A 112 -2.37 -0.06 20.32
C ARG A 112 -2.95 -0.15 18.92
N TYR A 113 -2.11 0.03 17.91
CA TYR A 113 -2.51 -0.24 16.54
C TYR A 113 -1.65 -1.33 15.89
N GLY A 114 -2.31 -2.26 15.21
CA GLY A 114 -1.68 -3.24 14.37
C GLY A 114 -1.33 -2.69 13.00
N SER A 115 -0.17 -3.06 12.46
CA SER A 115 0.17 -2.81 11.06
C SER A 115 0.71 -4.09 10.40
N PRO A 116 0.76 -4.15 9.04
CA PRO A 116 1.35 -5.28 8.33
C PRO A 116 2.86 -5.41 8.49
N GLY A 117 3.51 -4.51 9.21
CA GLY A 117 4.93 -4.57 9.53
C GLY A 117 5.57 -3.21 9.68
N GLN A 118 6.66 -3.19 10.45
CA GLN A 118 7.46 -2.00 10.65
C GLN A 118 8.08 -1.52 9.33
N GLY A 119 8.11 -0.20 9.11
CA GLY A 119 8.67 0.41 7.89
C GLY A 119 7.83 0.22 6.62
N THR A 120 6.63 -0.40 6.71
CA THR A 120 5.71 -0.47 5.58
C THR A 120 5.02 0.89 5.34
N TYR A 121 4.51 1.10 4.12
CA TYR A 121 3.73 2.29 3.78
C TYR A 121 2.56 2.52 4.74
N LEU A 122 1.86 1.45 5.12
CA LEU A 122 0.73 1.50 6.05
C LEU A 122 1.16 1.95 7.45
N HIS A 123 2.29 1.42 7.96
CA HIS A 123 2.86 1.88 9.22
C HIS A 123 3.19 3.38 9.18
N LEU A 124 3.92 3.82 8.14
CA LEU A 124 4.31 5.24 8.02
C LEU A 124 3.10 6.15 7.81
N SER A 125 2.07 5.69 7.10
CA SER A 125 0.81 6.44 6.95
C SER A 125 0.13 6.66 8.29
N MET A 126 0.12 5.65 9.17
CA MET A 126 -0.41 5.79 10.52
C MET A 126 0.45 6.71 11.38
N GLU A 127 1.79 6.59 11.33
CA GLU A 127 2.69 7.48 12.07
C GLU A 127 2.53 8.94 11.65
N ARG A 128 2.41 9.21 10.33
CA ARG A 128 2.11 10.53 9.82
C ARG A 128 0.76 11.05 10.35
N PHE A 129 -0.27 10.21 10.30
CA PHE A 129 -1.59 10.52 10.83
C PHE A 129 -1.55 10.86 12.33
N LEU A 130 -0.83 10.06 13.14
CA LEU A 130 -0.67 10.30 14.57
C LEU A 130 0.08 11.60 14.86
N LEU A 131 1.12 11.90 14.06
CA LEU A 131 1.85 13.16 14.16
C LEU A 131 0.94 14.37 13.86
N GLU A 132 0.20 14.34 12.77
CA GLU A 132 -0.70 15.43 12.36
C GLU A 132 -1.90 15.59 13.31
N SER A 133 -2.42 14.49 13.85
CA SER A 133 -3.51 14.53 14.84
C SER A 133 -3.05 14.88 16.25
N GLY A 134 -1.75 14.82 16.56
CA GLY A 134 -1.18 15.01 17.90
C GLY A 134 -1.52 13.91 18.90
N ALA A 135 -2.00 12.74 18.44
CA ALA A 135 -2.29 11.58 19.28
C ALA A 135 -1.07 10.65 19.38
N LYS A 136 -1.05 9.81 20.42
CA LYS A 136 -0.10 8.71 20.59
C LYS A 136 -0.85 7.40 20.72
N ILE A 137 -0.52 6.43 19.87
CA ILE A 137 -1.05 5.06 19.90
C ILE A 137 0.14 4.14 19.68
N GLU A 138 0.31 3.12 20.50
CA GLU A 138 1.45 2.21 20.43
C GLU A 138 1.38 1.33 19.17
N HIS A 139 2.49 1.18 18.47
CA HIS A 139 2.60 0.36 17.28
C HIS A 139 2.93 -1.09 17.60
N ILE A 140 2.12 -2.04 17.06
CA ILE A 140 2.37 -3.48 17.10
C ILE A 140 2.56 -3.99 15.67
N PRO A 141 3.80 -4.31 15.25
CA PRO A 141 4.07 -4.82 13.91
C PRO A 141 3.73 -6.31 13.78
N TYR A 142 3.09 -6.68 12.66
CA TYR A 142 2.81 -8.06 12.27
C TYR A 142 3.50 -8.42 10.95
N LYS A 143 3.54 -9.72 10.60
CA LYS A 143 4.05 -10.18 9.30
C LYS A 143 2.93 -10.19 8.25
N GLY A 144 2.44 -8.99 7.89
CA GLY A 144 1.35 -8.78 6.93
C GLY A 144 -0.04 -8.64 7.55
N SER A 145 -1.00 -8.12 6.77
CA SER A 145 -2.40 -7.92 7.19
C SER A 145 -3.08 -9.24 7.58
N GLY A 146 -2.63 -10.38 7.04
CA GLY A 146 -3.16 -11.70 7.39
C GLY A 146 -3.01 -12.07 8.87
N GLN A 147 -1.96 -11.56 9.55
CA GLN A 147 -1.76 -11.74 10.98
C GLN A 147 -2.34 -10.58 11.80
N ALA A 148 -2.30 -9.36 11.29
CA ALA A 148 -2.80 -8.18 11.99
C ALA A 148 -4.32 -8.19 12.15
N LYS A 149 -5.08 -8.72 11.17
CA LYS A 149 -6.55 -8.79 11.23
C LYS A 149 -7.06 -9.70 12.37
N PRO A 150 -6.61 -10.96 12.51
CA PRO A 150 -6.98 -11.78 13.66
C PRO A 150 -6.63 -11.12 14.99
N ALA A 151 -5.50 -10.41 15.09
CA ALA A 151 -5.10 -9.68 16.30
C ALA A 151 -6.06 -8.54 16.63
N LEU A 152 -6.53 -7.76 15.62
CA LEU A 152 -7.58 -6.77 15.81
C LEU A 152 -8.89 -7.40 16.29
N LEU A 153 -9.34 -8.48 15.64
CA LEU A 153 -10.60 -9.15 15.97
C LEU A 153 -10.56 -9.81 17.35
N GLY A 154 -9.39 -10.31 17.75
CA GLY A 154 -9.16 -10.92 19.08
C GLY A 154 -8.84 -9.90 20.19
N GLY A 155 -8.86 -8.59 19.91
CA GLY A 155 -8.60 -7.54 20.90
C GLY A 155 -7.14 -7.44 21.35
N GLN A 156 -6.19 -8.05 20.64
CA GLN A 156 -4.74 -7.87 20.91
C GLN A 156 -4.28 -6.45 20.54
N THR A 157 -4.95 -5.84 19.58
CA THR A 157 -4.84 -4.42 19.27
C THR A 157 -6.24 -3.82 19.18
N GLU A 158 -6.40 -2.60 19.64
CA GLU A 158 -7.67 -1.87 19.63
C GLU A 158 -7.98 -1.33 18.23
N THR A 159 -6.94 -1.02 17.48
CA THR A 159 -7.03 -0.45 16.14
C THR A 159 -6.05 -1.11 15.17
N MET A 160 -6.23 -0.86 13.89
CA MET A 160 -5.37 -1.37 12.82
C MET A 160 -5.35 -0.39 11.64
N VAL A 161 -4.23 -0.30 10.96
CA VAL A 161 -4.12 0.38 9.66
C VAL A 161 -4.04 -0.67 8.54
N ASP A 162 -4.87 -0.50 7.50
CA ASP A 162 -4.85 -1.38 6.32
C ASP A 162 -5.26 -0.59 5.05
N ALA A 163 -5.24 -1.25 3.89
CA ALA A 163 -5.82 -0.73 2.67
C ALA A 163 -7.34 -0.97 2.64
N LEU A 164 -8.11 -0.05 2.06
CA LEU A 164 -9.57 -0.09 2.03
C LEU A 164 -10.11 -1.43 1.51
N GLY A 165 -9.64 -1.90 0.35
CA GLY A 165 -10.11 -3.16 -0.22
C GLY A 165 -9.84 -4.39 0.65
N SER A 166 -8.78 -4.34 1.47
CA SER A 166 -8.46 -5.39 2.45
C SER A 166 -9.36 -5.31 3.70
N ALA A 167 -9.81 -4.11 4.04
CA ALA A 167 -10.59 -3.81 5.24
C ALA A 167 -12.12 -3.97 5.04
N LEU A 168 -12.61 -3.71 3.82
CA LEU A 168 -14.03 -3.72 3.48
C LEU A 168 -14.79 -4.97 3.93
N PRO A 169 -14.31 -6.21 3.69
CA PRO A 169 -15.06 -7.40 4.11
C PRO A 169 -15.34 -7.45 5.62
N LEU A 170 -14.37 -7.02 6.45
CA LEU A 170 -14.55 -6.98 7.91
C LEU A 170 -15.53 -5.88 8.33
N HIS A 171 -15.50 -4.75 7.63
CA HIS A 171 -16.42 -3.64 7.89
C HIS A 171 -17.86 -3.99 7.51
N GLN A 172 -18.05 -4.47 6.28
CA GLN A 172 -19.36 -4.87 5.76
C GLN A 172 -19.96 -6.06 6.53
N GLY A 173 -19.10 -7.00 6.96
CA GLY A 173 -19.49 -8.12 7.83
C GLY A 173 -19.70 -7.74 9.30
N GLY A 174 -19.55 -6.46 9.67
CA GLY A 174 -19.72 -5.97 11.05
C GLY A 174 -18.72 -6.59 12.04
N GLN A 175 -17.60 -7.15 11.60
CA GLN A 175 -16.59 -7.76 12.45
C GLN A 175 -15.61 -6.71 13.04
N ALA A 176 -15.29 -5.68 12.26
CA ALA A 176 -14.54 -4.51 12.68
C ALA A 176 -15.09 -3.28 11.95
N LYS A 177 -14.81 -2.08 12.43
CA LYS A 177 -15.30 -0.84 11.82
C LYS A 177 -14.16 -0.07 11.17
N ILE A 178 -14.36 0.39 9.94
CA ILE A 178 -13.50 1.42 9.35
C ILE A 178 -13.93 2.76 9.94
N LEU A 179 -13.02 3.45 10.61
CA LEU A 179 -13.29 4.74 11.28
C LEU A 179 -13.13 5.91 10.32
N ALA A 180 -12.17 5.83 9.40
CA ALA A 180 -11.96 6.83 8.35
C ALA A 180 -11.09 6.31 7.21
N ILE A 181 -11.21 6.98 6.05
CA ILE A 181 -10.45 6.74 4.83
C ILE A 181 -9.48 7.90 4.61
N ALA A 182 -8.22 7.62 4.33
CA ALA A 182 -7.20 8.62 4.03
C ALA A 182 -7.24 9.05 2.56
N SER A 183 -8.31 9.72 2.17
CA SER A 183 -8.55 10.21 0.81
C SER A 183 -9.25 11.57 0.84
N ASN A 184 -9.23 12.28 -0.28
CA ASN A 184 -9.89 13.60 -0.40
C ASN A 184 -11.42 13.52 -0.55
N LYS A 185 -11.96 12.33 -0.90
CA LYS A 185 -13.40 12.05 -1.03
C LYS A 185 -13.71 10.68 -0.44
N ARG A 186 -14.95 10.47 -0.02
CA ARG A 186 -15.43 9.16 0.45
C ARG A 186 -15.40 8.13 -0.67
N SER A 187 -15.23 6.87 -0.30
CA SER A 187 -15.33 5.76 -1.25
C SER A 187 -16.81 5.43 -1.53
N SER A 188 -17.14 5.17 -2.79
CA SER A 188 -18.46 4.65 -3.17
C SER A 188 -18.76 3.27 -2.60
N LEU A 189 -17.74 2.51 -2.21
CA LEU A 189 -17.88 1.19 -1.59
C LEU A 189 -18.12 1.24 -0.07
N ALA A 190 -17.92 2.42 0.54
CA ALA A 190 -18.17 2.69 1.97
C ALA A 190 -18.62 4.16 2.14
N PRO A 191 -19.79 4.54 1.62
CA PRO A 191 -20.22 5.94 1.59
C PRO A 191 -20.55 6.50 2.99
N ASP A 192 -20.82 5.62 3.94
CA ASP A 192 -21.03 5.93 5.36
C ASP A 192 -19.74 6.23 6.12
N VAL A 193 -18.56 5.83 5.59
CA VAL A 193 -17.28 6.06 6.23
C VAL A 193 -16.74 7.45 5.85
N PRO A 194 -16.46 8.33 6.83
CA PRO A 194 -15.91 9.65 6.55
C PRO A 194 -14.46 9.55 6.10
N THR A 195 -13.98 10.59 5.43
CA THR A 195 -12.53 10.77 5.24
C THR A 195 -11.87 11.24 6.55
N VAL A 196 -10.54 11.09 6.65
CA VAL A 196 -9.76 11.66 7.76
C VAL A 196 -9.97 13.17 7.83
N ASN A 197 -10.02 13.83 6.66
CA ASN A 197 -10.23 15.26 6.54
C ASN A 197 -11.59 15.70 7.14
N GLU A 198 -12.65 14.97 6.83
CA GLU A 198 -14.01 15.22 7.39
C GLU A 198 -14.07 14.93 8.89
N ALA A 199 -13.48 13.82 9.33
CA ALA A 199 -13.60 13.35 10.72
C ALA A 199 -12.84 14.24 11.73
N LEU A 200 -11.74 14.86 11.33
CA LEU A 200 -10.85 15.62 12.21
C LEU A 200 -10.66 17.09 11.80
N GLY A 201 -11.20 17.53 10.68
CA GLY A 201 -10.97 18.88 10.15
C GLY A 201 -9.53 19.11 9.64
N ILE A 202 -8.77 18.05 9.40
CA ILE A 202 -7.43 18.11 8.80
C ILE A 202 -7.61 18.35 7.30
N LYS A 203 -6.78 19.21 6.69
CA LYS A 203 -6.85 19.47 5.25
C LYS A 203 -5.75 18.74 4.49
N GLY A 204 -6.11 18.03 3.43
CA GLY A 204 -5.15 17.43 2.50
C GLY A 204 -4.44 16.19 3.02
N PHE A 205 -4.98 15.54 4.06
CA PHE A 205 -4.45 14.23 4.46
C PHE A 205 -4.89 13.18 3.44
N GLU A 206 -3.94 12.65 2.72
CA GLU A 206 -4.14 11.59 1.74
C GLU A 206 -3.02 10.56 1.86
N ALA A 207 -3.38 9.29 1.81
CA ALA A 207 -2.46 8.16 1.76
C ALA A 207 -3.07 7.03 0.91
N VAL A 208 -2.38 6.68 -0.17
CA VAL A 208 -2.76 5.62 -1.11
C VAL A 208 -1.66 4.58 -1.15
N LEU A 209 -1.97 3.35 -0.76
CA LEU A 209 -1.08 2.22 -0.97
C LEU A 209 -1.11 1.83 -2.45
N TRP A 210 -0.19 2.38 -3.22
CA TRP A 210 -0.06 2.11 -4.64
C TRP A 210 0.85 0.91 -4.93
N ASN A 211 0.70 0.35 -6.13
CA ASN A 211 1.44 -0.79 -6.63
C ASN A 211 2.07 -0.44 -7.98
N GLY A 212 3.19 -1.04 -8.27
CA GLY A 212 3.89 -0.85 -9.54
C GLY A 212 4.60 -2.10 -10.02
N VAL A 213 4.94 -2.08 -11.30
CA VAL A 213 5.71 -3.11 -11.99
C VAL A 213 7.06 -2.54 -12.36
N ALA A 214 8.12 -3.30 -12.11
CA ALA A 214 9.47 -2.96 -12.50
C ALA A 214 10.23 -4.19 -13.01
N ALA A 215 11.23 -3.97 -13.85
CA ALA A 215 12.18 -4.97 -14.32
C ALA A 215 13.56 -4.72 -13.70
N PRO A 216 14.50 -5.69 -13.73
CA PRO A 216 15.88 -5.43 -13.37
C PRO A 216 16.49 -4.29 -14.20
N ALA A 217 17.41 -3.52 -13.60
CA ALA A 217 18.16 -2.51 -14.35
C ALA A 217 18.92 -3.14 -15.52
N GLY A 218 18.98 -2.43 -16.65
CA GLY A 218 19.59 -2.94 -17.88
C GLY A 218 18.66 -3.75 -18.78
N THR A 219 17.39 -3.95 -18.40
CA THR A 219 16.37 -4.50 -19.31
C THR A 219 16.24 -3.59 -20.53
N PRO A 220 16.32 -4.11 -21.76
CA PRO A 220 16.29 -3.31 -22.97
C PRO A 220 15.03 -2.43 -23.06
N LYS A 221 15.20 -1.18 -23.52
CA LYS A 221 14.09 -0.24 -23.63
C LYS A 221 12.90 -0.79 -24.42
N ALA A 222 13.17 -1.49 -25.52
CA ALA A 222 12.11 -2.09 -26.34
C ALA A 222 11.26 -3.11 -25.55
N VAL A 223 11.87 -3.86 -24.63
CA VAL A 223 11.17 -4.79 -23.74
C VAL A 223 10.31 -4.04 -22.73
N ILE A 224 10.87 -2.98 -22.12
CA ILE A 224 10.12 -2.10 -21.20
C ILE A 224 8.92 -1.47 -21.90
N ASP A 225 9.09 -0.95 -23.10
CA ASP A 225 8.01 -0.30 -23.87
C ASP A 225 6.88 -1.30 -24.19
N ILE A 226 7.23 -2.53 -24.58
CA ILE A 226 6.24 -3.61 -24.84
C ILE A 226 5.47 -3.97 -23.55
N LEU A 227 6.18 -4.15 -22.43
CA LEU A 227 5.57 -4.48 -21.14
C LEU A 227 4.67 -3.34 -20.65
N ALA A 228 5.10 -2.09 -20.78
CA ALA A 228 4.32 -0.92 -20.39
C ALA A 228 3.05 -0.78 -21.24
N ALA A 229 3.17 -0.90 -22.56
CA ALA A 229 2.01 -0.84 -23.48
C ALA A 229 0.98 -1.95 -23.17
N ALA A 230 1.45 -3.19 -22.91
CA ALA A 230 0.59 -4.30 -22.54
C ALA A 230 -0.10 -4.06 -21.19
N THR A 231 0.65 -3.57 -20.19
CA THR A 231 0.10 -3.22 -18.87
C THR A 231 -0.96 -2.12 -18.97
N ALA A 232 -0.68 -1.05 -19.71
CA ALA A 232 -1.64 0.05 -19.93
C ALA A 232 -2.91 -0.44 -20.65
N LYS A 233 -2.77 -1.34 -21.64
CA LYS A 233 -3.91 -1.95 -22.34
C LYS A 233 -4.78 -2.77 -21.39
N VAL A 234 -4.17 -3.62 -20.58
CA VAL A 234 -4.86 -4.50 -19.63
C VAL A 234 -5.59 -3.68 -18.56
N LEU A 235 -4.98 -2.62 -18.04
CA LEU A 235 -5.58 -1.73 -17.04
C LEU A 235 -6.78 -0.91 -17.57
N LYS A 236 -7.01 -0.88 -18.89
CA LYS A 236 -8.17 -0.26 -19.53
C LYS A 236 -9.27 -1.25 -19.88
N ASP A 237 -9.04 -2.55 -19.67
CA ASP A 237 -10.05 -3.58 -19.90
C ASP A 237 -11.22 -3.39 -18.92
N PRO A 238 -12.48 -3.23 -19.41
CA PRO A 238 -13.63 -2.96 -18.55
C PRO A 238 -13.87 -4.02 -17.48
N VAL A 239 -13.61 -5.29 -17.79
CA VAL A 239 -13.82 -6.41 -16.85
C VAL A 239 -12.81 -6.31 -15.71
N LEU A 240 -11.53 -6.06 -16.03
CA LEU A 240 -10.50 -5.87 -15.01
C LEU A 240 -10.76 -4.60 -14.19
N VAL A 241 -11.12 -3.49 -14.83
CA VAL A 241 -11.46 -2.22 -14.13
C VAL A 241 -12.58 -2.43 -13.13
N ASP A 242 -13.64 -3.16 -13.49
CA ASP A 242 -14.73 -3.44 -12.56
C ASP A 242 -14.31 -4.38 -11.42
N GLN A 243 -13.48 -5.37 -11.68
CA GLN A 243 -12.88 -6.21 -10.63
C GLN A 243 -12.02 -5.37 -9.67
N LEU A 244 -11.19 -4.47 -10.18
CA LEU A 244 -10.34 -3.60 -9.36
C LEU A 244 -11.18 -2.63 -8.51
N LYS A 245 -12.24 -2.07 -9.07
CA LYS A 245 -13.18 -1.23 -8.31
C LYS A 245 -13.82 -1.98 -7.14
N GLN A 246 -14.26 -3.24 -7.35
CA GLN A 246 -14.81 -4.07 -6.27
C GLN A 246 -13.80 -4.34 -5.15
N LEU A 247 -12.51 -4.31 -5.46
CA LEU A 247 -11.42 -4.42 -4.50
C LEU A 247 -11.00 -3.06 -3.89
N ALA A 248 -11.78 -2.00 -4.14
CA ALA A 248 -11.46 -0.61 -3.79
C ALA A 248 -10.06 -0.19 -4.28
N MET A 249 -9.71 -0.61 -5.49
CA MET A 249 -8.48 -0.23 -6.17
C MET A 249 -8.82 0.65 -7.38
N GLU A 250 -8.12 1.76 -7.49
CA GLU A 250 -8.24 2.65 -8.64
C GLU A 250 -7.05 2.37 -9.58
N PRO A 251 -7.31 1.90 -10.83
CA PRO A 251 -6.24 1.72 -11.82
C PRO A 251 -5.63 3.08 -12.17
N THR A 252 -4.34 3.07 -12.43
CA THR A 252 -3.58 4.27 -12.81
C THR A 252 -3.04 4.11 -14.22
N ASP A 253 -3.30 5.07 -15.09
CA ASP A 253 -2.69 5.14 -16.43
C ASP A 253 -1.32 5.82 -16.29
N SER A 254 -0.25 5.12 -16.58
CA SER A 254 1.12 5.64 -16.46
C SER A 254 2.01 5.13 -17.57
N THR A 255 2.95 5.96 -17.99
CA THR A 255 4.12 5.55 -18.79
C THR A 255 5.28 5.21 -17.88
N PRO A 256 6.34 4.53 -18.34
CA PRO A 256 7.55 4.30 -17.55
C PRO A 256 8.15 5.57 -16.96
N GLU A 257 8.14 6.66 -17.73
CA GLU A 257 8.66 7.98 -17.34
C GLU A 257 7.80 8.60 -16.23
N SER A 258 6.47 8.69 -16.42
CA SER A 258 5.56 9.27 -15.44
C SER A 258 5.50 8.43 -14.16
N ALA A 259 5.56 7.11 -14.27
CA ALA A 259 5.63 6.20 -13.13
C ALA A 259 6.94 6.39 -12.34
N THR A 260 8.07 6.55 -13.03
CA THR A 260 9.36 6.82 -12.37
C THR A 260 9.34 8.17 -11.64
N GLU A 261 8.77 9.20 -12.26
CA GLU A 261 8.67 10.52 -11.62
C GLU A 261 7.75 10.48 -10.39
N TYR A 262 6.60 9.83 -10.50
CA TYR A 262 5.70 9.61 -9.37
C TYR A 262 6.41 8.92 -8.18
N ILE A 263 7.23 7.90 -8.46
CA ILE A 263 8.00 7.20 -7.41
C ILE A 263 9.02 8.14 -6.74
N LYS A 264 9.70 9.00 -7.51
CA LYS A 264 10.62 10.00 -6.96
C LYS A 264 9.88 11.03 -6.08
N GLU A 265 8.72 11.51 -6.52
CA GLU A 265 7.88 12.43 -5.74
C GLU A 265 7.43 11.78 -4.43
N GLU A 266 7.02 10.50 -4.45
CA GLU A 266 6.69 9.74 -3.26
C GLU A 266 7.91 9.63 -2.31
N MET A 267 9.09 9.31 -2.82
CA MET A 267 10.31 9.28 -2.01
C MET A 267 10.56 10.64 -1.33
N MET A 268 10.37 11.75 -2.05
CA MET A 268 10.54 13.11 -1.49
C MET A 268 9.46 13.43 -0.46
N ARG A 269 8.20 13.09 -0.71
CA ARG A 269 7.06 13.31 0.19
C ARG A 269 7.26 12.65 1.56
N TRP A 270 7.83 11.43 1.57
CA TRP A 270 8.03 10.66 2.79
C TRP A 270 9.34 10.92 3.52
N LYS A 271 10.28 11.64 2.90
CA LYS A 271 11.57 11.96 3.50
C LYS A 271 11.47 12.68 4.86
N PRO A 272 10.55 13.66 5.10
CA PRO A 272 10.39 14.29 6.40
C PRO A 272 9.88 13.35 7.50
N VAL A 273 9.06 12.36 7.16
CA VAL A 273 8.49 11.40 8.13
C VAL A 273 9.57 10.50 8.72
N LYS A 274 10.63 10.19 7.98
CA LYS A 274 11.79 9.42 8.44
C LYS A 274 12.49 10.09 9.62
N ILE A 275 12.56 11.42 9.65
CA ILE A 275 13.35 12.18 10.63
C ILE A 275 12.73 12.14 12.04
N GLY A 276 11.43 11.79 12.12
CA GLY A 276 10.71 11.88 13.38
C GLY A 276 10.71 10.63 14.27
N ARG A 277 10.61 9.40 13.77
CA ARG A 277 10.31 8.21 14.60
C ARG A 277 10.63 6.82 14.06
N ALA A 278 11.06 6.64 12.84
CA ALA A 278 11.16 5.31 12.25
C ALA A 278 12.60 4.93 11.89
N HIS A 279 13.40 4.57 12.88
CA HIS A 279 14.59 3.76 12.63
C HIS A 279 14.17 2.29 12.65
N VAL A 280 14.22 1.64 11.50
CA VAL A 280 14.04 0.18 11.32
C VAL A 280 15.42 -0.48 11.30
#